data_68468110297d7e94b181d2986d3e53c7
#
_entry.id   68468110297d7e94b181d2986d3e53c7
#
_cell.length_a   1.000
_cell.length_b   1.000
_cell.length_c   1.000
_cell.angle_alpha   90.00
_cell.angle_beta   90.00
_cell.angle_gamma   90.00
#
_symmetry.space_group_name_H-M   'P 1'
#
loop_
_entity.id
_entity.type
_entity.pdbx_description
1 polymer ?
#
loop_
_entity_poly.entity_id
_entity_poly.type
_entity_poly.pdbx_seq_one_letter_code
_entity_poly.pdbx_strand_id
1 'polypeptide(L)'
;MHIMNVGLRKWLYRVMPWLAGVLLTGLVGGTVLVTDGSLPSDLQGEQWMWLSAVMTVVLPSWLAGYIVNPQRTVCIVSETVQWVLMGFGAVEALHGLGQIAGIYPSNHSLFVLTGTFYNPGPYSGYLAAVLPIALYRIMIFNGKKDRLSVVQYYLSMCVLLLICSVLPAGMSRAAWFASLVSCGYVVLRVYHVKVKSFVSEHRYAVLGVLILGLLFASGAYFMKRDSADGRLLIGKITSRAIACNPLGEENGRTFSAIYGDAQERYFTDCEYSESEAWVAGTPDFAFNEYLQIAVEYGVWVSVLLVTVLLVLSMIAGNRKHLAGMGGCLVSLMVFACFSYPLHIPAIVSVWLLAVIVLSGEGLVMIKRKRYAVAVLLSVVVAGLTASVNRYGKYSARTRAVRQWMPVRVLYHSGAFKAAADEYEKLYDKMSWHKDFCFEYGRALYKTGSYGKAEKVLLKAMTVSGDPMILNILGRSAQESGEYEKAEMYLLRSTRRLPERVYPHYLLVKLYAEPEYFDRVKLVREAEYVLNAEPKVNSTAIREMRQKVKNILKDKSMQ
;
A
#
# COMPACT_ATOMS: atom_id res chain seq x y z
N MET A 1 -5.98 35.07 -27.84
CA MET A 1 -7.08 34.09 -27.70
C MET A 1 -8.14 34.15 -28.82
N HIS A 2 -7.85 34.90 -29.89
CA HIS A 2 -8.78 35.14 -31.03
C HIS A 2 -8.48 34.30 -32.29
N ILE A 3 -7.53 33.35 -32.24
CA ILE A 3 -6.99 32.70 -33.46
C ILE A 3 -7.56 31.29 -33.70
N MET A 4 -8.45 30.80 -32.88
CA MET A 4 -9.00 29.46 -33.12
C MET A 4 -10.23 29.54 -34.05
N ASN A 5 -10.09 28.95 -35.25
CA ASN A 5 -11.14 28.86 -36.25
C ASN A 5 -12.45 28.30 -35.64
N VAL A 6 -13.59 28.94 -35.94
CA VAL A 6 -14.91 28.57 -35.46
C VAL A 6 -15.21 27.08 -35.74
N GLY A 7 -14.73 26.55 -36.85
CA GLY A 7 -14.83 25.14 -37.22
C GLY A 7 -14.07 24.21 -36.27
N LEU A 8 -12.83 24.53 -35.90
CA LEU A 8 -12.00 23.78 -34.97
C LEU A 8 -12.63 23.76 -33.56
N ARG A 9 -13.20 24.90 -33.14
CA ARG A 9 -13.89 25.01 -31.85
C ARG A 9 -15.13 24.12 -31.80
N LYS A 10 -15.96 24.09 -32.85
CA LYS A 10 -17.14 23.21 -32.96
C LYS A 10 -16.73 21.74 -32.99
N TRP A 11 -15.66 21.40 -33.70
CA TRP A 11 -15.12 20.04 -33.76
C TRP A 11 -14.63 19.58 -32.40
N LEU A 12 -13.82 20.35 -31.69
CA LEU A 12 -13.36 20.07 -30.33
C LEU A 12 -14.52 19.85 -29.36
N TYR A 13 -15.59 20.66 -29.47
CA TYR A 13 -16.78 20.46 -28.64
C TYR A 13 -17.48 19.11 -28.85
N ARG A 14 -17.41 18.55 -30.06
CA ARG A 14 -18.02 17.25 -30.37
C ARG A 14 -17.14 16.08 -29.99
N VAL A 15 -15.83 16.19 -30.19
CA VAL A 15 -14.87 15.08 -30.02
C VAL A 15 -14.37 14.94 -28.59
N MET A 16 -14.21 16.03 -27.83
CA MET A 16 -13.68 16.01 -26.46
C MET A 16 -14.39 15.04 -25.50
N PRO A 17 -15.74 14.90 -25.48
CA PRO A 17 -16.38 13.94 -24.59
C PRO A 17 -16.00 12.49 -24.89
N TRP A 18 -15.91 12.12 -26.16
CA TRP A 18 -15.51 10.78 -26.59
C TRP A 18 -14.04 10.51 -26.29
N LEU A 19 -13.18 11.49 -26.56
CA LEU A 19 -11.77 11.37 -26.23
C LEU A 19 -11.56 11.21 -24.73
N ALA A 20 -12.23 12.01 -23.90
CA ALA A 20 -12.16 11.88 -22.44
C ALA A 20 -12.67 10.50 -22.01
N GLY A 21 -13.79 10.01 -22.55
CA GLY A 21 -14.33 8.68 -22.24
C GLY A 21 -13.33 7.57 -22.56
N VAL A 22 -12.75 7.55 -23.75
CA VAL A 22 -11.78 6.53 -24.18
C VAL A 22 -10.51 6.58 -23.30
N LEU A 23 -9.95 7.77 -23.08
CA LEU A 23 -8.74 7.94 -22.29
C LEU A 23 -8.93 7.53 -20.84
N LEU A 24 -10.05 7.91 -20.22
CA LEU A 24 -10.35 7.59 -18.83
C LEU A 24 -10.68 6.10 -18.65
N THR A 25 -11.42 5.51 -19.61
CA THR A 25 -11.66 4.06 -19.62
C THR A 25 -10.34 3.28 -19.78
N GLY A 26 -9.47 3.72 -20.68
CA GLY A 26 -8.14 3.13 -20.86
C GLY A 26 -7.27 3.27 -19.61
N LEU A 27 -7.31 4.44 -18.94
CA LEU A 27 -6.55 4.66 -17.70
C LEU A 27 -6.96 3.67 -16.60
N VAL A 28 -8.24 3.62 -16.26
CA VAL A 28 -8.72 2.75 -15.19
C VAL A 28 -8.59 1.28 -15.61
N GLY A 29 -9.01 0.93 -16.82
CA GLY A 29 -8.93 -0.45 -17.32
C GLY A 29 -7.53 -1.02 -17.30
N GLY A 30 -6.54 -0.26 -17.76
CA GLY A 30 -5.15 -0.72 -17.77
C GLY A 30 -4.54 -0.86 -16.38
N THR A 31 -4.95 -0.01 -15.41
CA THR A 31 -4.45 -0.14 -14.04
C THR A 31 -5.14 -1.26 -13.24
N VAL A 32 -6.35 -1.64 -13.63
CA VAL A 32 -7.12 -2.72 -12.98
C VAL A 32 -6.84 -4.08 -13.63
N LEU A 33 -6.80 -4.14 -14.97
CA LEU A 33 -6.81 -5.40 -15.72
C LEU A 33 -5.44 -5.83 -16.28
N VAL A 34 -4.47 -4.91 -16.40
CA VAL A 34 -3.14 -5.26 -16.92
C VAL A 34 -2.35 -5.99 -15.84
N THR A 35 -2.09 -7.27 -16.09
CA THR A 35 -1.27 -8.12 -15.22
C THR A 35 -0.33 -8.98 -16.07
N ASP A 36 0.91 -9.14 -15.64
CA ASP A 36 1.85 -10.09 -16.19
C ASP A 36 2.06 -11.23 -15.18
N GLY A 37 1.46 -12.39 -15.46
CA GLY A 37 1.57 -13.57 -14.59
C GLY A 37 2.99 -14.15 -14.48
N SER A 38 3.95 -13.67 -15.28
CA SER A 38 5.36 -14.07 -15.22
C SER A 38 6.17 -13.27 -14.19
N LEU A 39 5.59 -12.19 -13.63
CA LEU A 39 6.23 -11.32 -12.66
C LEU A 39 5.68 -11.54 -11.25
N PRO A 40 6.49 -11.29 -10.21
CA PRO A 40 6.00 -11.27 -8.85
C PRO A 40 4.85 -10.27 -8.69
N SER A 41 3.79 -10.73 -8.07
CA SER A 41 2.52 -10.03 -7.97
C SER A 41 2.58 -8.71 -7.18
N ASP A 42 3.55 -8.55 -6.32
CA ASP A 42 3.77 -7.37 -5.47
C ASP A 42 4.39 -6.18 -6.23
N LEU A 43 5.04 -6.42 -7.37
CA LEU A 43 5.79 -5.38 -8.08
C LEU A 43 4.92 -4.43 -8.91
N GLN A 44 3.80 -4.91 -9.44
CA GLN A 44 2.82 -4.12 -10.23
C GLN A 44 3.44 -3.15 -11.26
N GLY A 45 4.65 -3.48 -11.75
CA GLY A 45 5.45 -2.59 -12.59
C GLY A 45 4.75 -2.20 -13.89
N GLU A 46 4.03 -3.14 -14.51
CA GLU A 46 3.29 -2.89 -15.74
C GLU A 46 2.10 -1.96 -15.54
N GLN A 47 1.39 -2.10 -14.43
CA GLN A 47 0.30 -1.20 -14.07
C GLN A 47 0.82 0.23 -13.82
N TRP A 48 1.99 0.39 -13.17
CA TRP A 48 2.64 1.69 -13.01
C TRP A 48 3.09 2.29 -14.33
N MET A 49 3.62 1.48 -15.25
CA MET A 49 3.98 1.92 -16.60
C MET A 49 2.75 2.37 -17.36
N TRP A 50 1.67 1.61 -17.34
CA TRP A 50 0.40 1.95 -17.99
C TRP A 50 -0.18 3.25 -17.43
N LEU A 51 -0.32 3.37 -16.11
CA LEU A 51 -0.77 4.59 -15.45
C LEU A 51 0.04 5.80 -15.90
N SER A 52 1.36 5.67 -15.91
CA SER A 52 2.27 6.75 -16.31
C SER A 52 2.10 7.10 -17.80
N ALA A 53 2.05 6.10 -18.69
CA ALA A 53 1.88 6.33 -20.12
C ALA A 53 0.55 7.04 -20.46
N VAL A 54 -0.55 6.58 -19.88
CA VAL A 54 -1.87 7.19 -20.15
C VAL A 54 -1.97 8.60 -19.55
N MET A 55 -1.36 8.86 -18.39
CA MET A 55 -1.33 10.21 -17.81
C MET A 55 -0.61 11.23 -18.69
N THR A 56 0.37 10.82 -19.52
CA THR A 56 1.01 11.74 -20.50
C THR A 56 0.05 12.25 -21.57
N VAL A 57 -1.07 11.58 -21.79
CA VAL A 57 -2.12 11.98 -22.74
C VAL A 57 -3.31 12.63 -22.02
N VAL A 58 -3.71 12.10 -20.86
CA VAL A 58 -4.85 12.62 -20.08
C VAL A 58 -4.60 14.06 -19.63
N LEU A 59 -3.42 14.36 -19.08
CA LEU A 59 -3.14 15.69 -18.53
C LEU A 59 -3.15 16.80 -19.60
N PRO A 60 -2.49 16.67 -20.76
CA PRO A 60 -2.58 17.68 -21.83
C PRO A 60 -3.99 17.80 -22.42
N SER A 61 -4.70 16.68 -22.56
CA SER A 61 -6.08 16.67 -23.06
C SER A 61 -7.02 17.44 -22.14
N TRP A 62 -6.86 17.23 -20.82
CA TRP A 62 -7.61 17.98 -19.79
C TRP A 62 -7.29 19.47 -19.83
N LEU A 63 -6.00 19.86 -19.93
CA LEU A 63 -5.58 21.25 -20.06
C LEU A 63 -6.19 21.90 -21.31
N ALA A 64 -6.11 21.23 -22.46
CA ALA A 64 -6.66 21.74 -23.71
C ALA A 64 -8.18 21.96 -23.61
N GLY A 65 -8.90 20.99 -23.06
CA GLY A 65 -10.33 21.11 -22.82
C GLY A 65 -10.68 22.27 -21.87
N TYR A 66 -9.91 22.40 -20.76
CA TYR A 66 -10.10 23.48 -19.80
C TYR A 66 -9.87 24.87 -20.41
N ILE A 67 -8.85 25.04 -21.25
CA ILE A 67 -8.58 26.31 -21.97
C ILE A 67 -9.75 26.69 -22.88
N VAL A 68 -10.32 25.70 -23.57
CA VAL A 68 -11.45 25.91 -24.51
C VAL A 68 -12.74 26.29 -23.78
N ASN A 69 -13.15 25.48 -22.82
CA ASN A 69 -14.35 25.73 -22.00
C ASN A 69 -14.25 25.04 -20.65
N PRO A 70 -13.81 25.76 -19.59
CA PRO A 70 -13.58 25.18 -18.26
C PRO A 70 -14.80 24.44 -17.69
N GLN A 71 -15.94 25.12 -17.64
CA GLN A 71 -17.17 24.58 -17.03
C GLN A 71 -17.66 23.30 -17.70
N ARG A 72 -17.70 23.32 -19.05
CA ARG A 72 -18.14 22.15 -19.81
C ARG A 72 -17.17 21.00 -19.69
N THR A 73 -15.85 21.26 -19.72
CA THR A 73 -14.82 20.23 -19.60
C THR A 73 -14.90 19.55 -18.24
N VAL A 74 -14.98 20.32 -17.15
CA VAL A 74 -15.10 19.77 -15.80
C VAL A 74 -16.37 18.96 -15.64
N CYS A 75 -17.50 19.44 -16.17
CA CYS A 75 -18.78 18.70 -16.14
C CYS A 75 -18.67 17.35 -16.88
N ILE A 76 -18.14 17.35 -18.12
CA ILE A 76 -17.98 16.12 -18.92
C ILE A 76 -17.03 15.13 -18.24
N VAL A 77 -15.87 15.61 -17.79
CA VAL A 77 -14.87 14.77 -17.12
C VAL A 77 -15.45 14.18 -15.83
N SER A 78 -16.14 14.99 -15.01
CA SER A 78 -16.78 14.52 -13.78
C SER A 78 -17.82 13.42 -14.05
N GLU A 79 -18.68 13.63 -15.05
CA GLU A 79 -19.71 12.67 -15.43
C GLU A 79 -19.09 11.36 -15.94
N THR A 80 -18.11 11.47 -16.84
CA THR A 80 -17.42 10.32 -17.44
C THR A 80 -16.64 9.52 -16.39
N VAL A 81 -15.90 10.19 -15.52
CA VAL A 81 -15.15 9.53 -14.43
C VAL A 81 -16.05 8.71 -13.53
N GLN A 82 -17.19 9.27 -13.13
CA GLN A 82 -18.14 8.55 -12.27
C GLN A 82 -18.65 7.27 -12.93
N TRP A 83 -19.03 7.31 -14.21
CA TRP A 83 -19.52 6.13 -14.93
C TRP A 83 -18.41 5.11 -15.19
N VAL A 84 -17.20 5.54 -15.53
CA VAL A 84 -16.05 4.66 -15.72
C VAL A 84 -15.70 3.94 -14.42
N LEU A 85 -15.62 4.66 -13.30
CA LEU A 85 -15.34 4.05 -11.99
C LEU A 85 -16.43 3.08 -11.55
N MET A 86 -17.70 3.42 -11.78
CA MET A 86 -18.83 2.52 -11.48
C MET A 86 -18.78 1.26 -12.36
N GLY A 87 -18.45 1.40 -13.65
CA GLY A 87 -18.33 0.27 -14.57
C GLY A 87 -17.23 -0.71 -14.13
N PHE A 88 -16.03 -0.22 -13.83
CA PHE A 88 -14.96 -1.07 -13.34
C PHE A 88 -15.21 -1.60 -11.92
N GLY A 89 -15.89 -0.83 -11.05
CA GLY A 89 -16.35 -1.34 -9.76
C GLY A 89 -17.33 -2.51 -9.89
N ALA A 90 -18.21 -2.46 -10.88
CA ALA A 90 -19.11 -3.58 -11.19
C ALA A 90 -18.34 -4.81 -11.73
N VAL A 91 -17.35 -4.60 -12.62
CA VAL A 91 -16.50 -5.67 -13.16
C VAL A 91 -15.73 -6.35 -12.02
N GLU A 92 -15.12 -5.57 -11.13
CA GLU A 92 -14.41 -6.11 -9.95
C GLU A 92 -15.33 -6.86 -8.99
N ALA A 93 -16.54 -6.33 -8.75
CA ALA A 93 -17.52 -7.00 -7.90
C ALA A 93 -18.00 -8.33 -8.52
N LEU A 94 -18.26 -8.36 -9.82
CA LEU A 94 -18.62 -9.59 -10.54
C LEU A 94 -17.47 -10.61 -10.56
N HIS A 95 -16.24 -10.15 -10.78
CA HIS A 95 -15.06 -11.02 -10.70
C HIS A 95 -14.92 -11.61 -9.29
N GLY A 96 -15.08 -10.79 -8.24
CA GLY A 96 -15.07 -11.25 -6.86
C GLY A 96 -16.17 -12.28 -6.55
N LEU A 97 -17.38 -12.07 -7.04
CA LEU A 97 -18.46 -13.07 -6.93
C LEU A 97 -18.08 -14.38 -7.62
N GLY A 98 -17.44 -14.31 -8.80
CA GLY A 98 -16.93 -15.49 -9.52
C GLY A 98 -15.84 -16.23 -8.72
N GLN A 99 -14.98 -15.50 -7.98
CA GLN A 99 -14.00 -16.13 -7.08
C GLN A 99 -14.68 -16.81 -5.89
N ILE A 100 -15.68 -16.18 -5.26
CA ILE A 100 -16.46 -16.77 -4.17
C ILE A 100 -17.20 -18.03 -4.65
N ALA A 101 -17.72 -18.01 -5.87
CA ALA A 101 -18.40 -19.15 -6.50
C ALA A 101 -17.43 -20.25 -7.02
N GLY A 102 -16.11 -20.06 -6.93
CA GLY A 102 -15.11 -21.00 -7.42
C GLY A 102 -14.94 -21.04 -8.95
N ILE A 103 -15.50 -20.04 -9.67
CA ILE A 103 -15.38 -19.94 -11.15
C ILE A 103 -14.00 -19.42 -11.55
N TYR A 104 -13.46 -18.48 -10.78
CA TYR A 104 -12.14 -17.88 -11.01
C TYR A 104 -11.18 -18.18 -9.85
N PRO A 105 -9.88 -18.44 -10.12
CA PRO A 105 -8.89 -18.59 -9.07
C PRO A 105 -8.63 -17.25 -8.38
N SER A 106 -8.26 -17.29 -7.09
CA SER A 106 -7.74 -16.14 -6.38
C SER A 106 -6.27 -15.91 -6.69
N ASN A 107 -5.83 -14.66 -6.67
CA ASN A 107 -4.42 -14.28 -6.81
C ASN A 107 -3.62 -14.46 -5.49
N HIS A 108 -4.24 -14.97 -4.43
CA HIS A 108 -3.63 -15.14 -3.12
C HIS A 108 -3.86 -16.56 -2.57
N SER A 109 -2.80 -17.17 -2.02
CA SER A 109 -2.86 -18.57 -1.53
C SER A 109 -3.77 -18.79 -0.31
N LEU A 110 -3.99 -17.75 0.51
CA LEU A 110 -4.76 -17.85 1.76
C LEU A 110 -6.16 -17.21 1.69
N PHE A 111 -6.44 -16.40 0.68
CA PHE A 111 -7.71 -15.68 0.58
C PHE A 111 -8.43 -16.01 -0.72
N VAL A 112 -9.71 -16.37 -0.60
CA VAL A 112 -10.54 -16.73 -1.76
C VAL A 112 -10.87 -15.50 -2.61
N LEU A 113 -11.09 -14.35 -1.97
CA LEU A 113 -11.57 -13.12 -2.62
C LEU A 113 -10.45 -12.07 -2.70
N THR A 114 -10.03 -11.76 -3.91
CA THR A 114 -9.02 -10.72 -4.19
C THR A 114 -9.39 -9.84 -5.40
N GLY A 115 -10.39 -10.19 -6.19
CA GLY A 115 -10.64 -9.57 -7.49
C GLY A 115 -9.40 -9.71 -8.39
N THR A 116 -9.08 -8.68 -9.14
CA THR A 116 -7.83 -8.60 -9.92
C THR A 116 -6.63 -8.17 -9.05
N PHE A 117 -6.85 -7.81 -7.80
CA PHE A 117 -5.80 -7.43 -6.84
C PHE A 117 -5.14 -8.68 -6.22
N TYR A 118 -4.02 -8.45 -5.52
CA TYR A 118 -3.28 -9.54 -4.84
C TYR A 118 -3.71 -9.78 -3.39
N ASN A 119 -4.54 -8.86 -2.85
CA ASN A 119 -4.91 -8.89 -1.45
C ASN A 119 -6.35 -8.38 -1.29
N PRO A 120 -7.17 -9.00 -0.43
CA PRO A 120 -8.55 -8.56 -0.18
C PRO A 120 -8.65 -7.12 0.35
N GLY A 121 -7.62 -6.62 1.04
CA GLY A 121 -7.59 -5.24 1.55
C GLY A 121 -7.69 -4.18 0.45
N PRO A 122 -6.74 -4.12 -0.50
CA PRO A 122 -6.80 -3.24 -1.67
C PRO A 122 -8.06 -3.41 -2.53
N TYR A 123 -8.48 -4.64 -2.81
CA TYR A 123 -9.72 -4.93 -3.51
C TYR A 123 -10.93 -4.25 -2.85
N SER A 124 -11.10 -4.49 -1.55
CA SER A 124 -12.21 -3.89 -0.79
C SER A 124 -12.08 -2.36 -0.72
N GLY A 125 -10.85 -1.82 -0.62
CA GLY A 125 -10.59 -0.37 -0.63
C GLY A 125 -10.97 0.30 -1.94
N TYR A 126 -10.71 -0.35 -3.08
CA TYR A 126 -11.14 0.11 -4.39
C TYR A 126 -12.68 0.18 -4.49
N LEU A 127 -13.37 -0.89 -4.09
CA LEU A 127 -14.84 -0.93 -4.08
C LEU A 127 -15.45 0.08 -3.11
N ALA A 128 -14.85 0.27 -1.95
CA ALA A 128 -15.26 1.28 -0.96
C ALA A 128 -15.18 2.72 -1.52
N ALA A 129 -14.23 2.99 -2.43
CA ALA A 129 -14.11 4.29 -3.07
C ALA A 129 -15.17 4.51 -4.16
N VAL A 130 -15.65 3.45 -4.82
CA VAL A 130 -16.70 3.52 -5.85
C VAL A 130 -18.09 3.60 -5.24
N LEU A 131 -18.33 2.95 -4.12
CA LEU A 131 -19.65 2.83 -3.48
C LEU A 131 -20.38 4.18 -3.27
N PRO A 132 -19.74 5.26 -2.74
CA PRO A 132 -20.39 6.56 -2.56
C PRO A 132 -20.81 7.23 -3.87
N ILE A 133 -20.15 6.91 -5.00
CA ILE A 133 -20.53 7.41 -6.32
C ILE A 133 -21.86 6.78 -6.74
N ALA A 134 -22.00 5.46 -6.60
CA ALA A 134 -23.23 4.76 -6.92
C ALA A 134 -24.40 5.23 -6.03
N LEU A 135 -24.16 5.39 -4.73
CA LEU A 135 -25.14 5.93 -3.79
C LEU A 135 -25.59 7.33 -4.18
N TYR A 136 -24.65 8.22 -4.50
CA TYR A 136 -24.95 9.58 -4.95
C TYR A 136 -25.86 9.58 -6.18
N ARG A 137 -25.58 8.76 -7.18
CA ARG A 137 -26.39 8.66 -8.41
C ARG A 137 -27.83 8.23 -8.15
N ILE A 138 -28.02 7.32 -7.22
CA ILE A 138 -29.36 6.89 -6.78
C ILE A 138 -30.09 8.06 -6.09
N MET A 139 -29.40 8.78 -5.20
CA MET A 139 -30.00 9.84 -4.39
C MET A 139 -30.41 11.09 -5.18
N ILE A 140 -29.76 11.37 -6.32
CA ILE A 140 -30.09 12.53 -7.16
C ILE A 140 -31.23 12.24 -8.17
N PHE A 141 -31.71 11.00 -8.25
CA PHE A 141 -32.80 10.64 -9.13
C PHE A 141 -34.10 11.31 -8.71
N ASN A 142 -34.66 12.12 -9.58
CA ASN A 142 -35.82 12.98 -9.30
C ASN A 142 -37.15 12.35 -9.73
N GLY A 143 -37.21 11.04 -10.02
CA GLY A 143 -38.41 10.39 -10.55
C GLY A 143 -38.76 10.82 -11.99
N LYS A 144 -37.85 11.49 -12.72
CA LYS A 144 -38.05 11.83 -14.12
C LYS A 144 -38.28 10.57 -14.94
N LYS A 145 -39.33 10.58 -15.78
CA LYS A 145 -39.73 9.43 -16.58
C LYS A 145 -38.99 9.29 -17.92
N ASP A 146 -37.92 10.07 -18.15
CA ASP A 146 -37.09 9.89 -19.33
C ASP A 146 -36.28 8.58 -19.23
N ARG A 147 -36.30 7.81 -20.33
CA ARG A 147 -35.71 6.45 -20.36
C ARG A 147 -34.26 6.41 -19.88
N LEU A 148 -33.46 7.42 -20.24
CA LEU A 148 -32.04 7.48 -19.88
C LEU A 148 -31.85 7.62 -18.37
N SER A 149 -32.56 8.54 -17.72
CA SER A 149 -32.46 8.75 -16.25
C SER A 149 -32.92 7.51 -15.47
N VAL A 150 -33.95 6.82 -15.97
CA VAL A 150 -34.39 5.56 -15.36
C VAL A 150 -33.35 4.45 -15.49
N VAL A 151 -32.76 4.28 -16.67
CA VAL A 151 -31.66 3.30 -16.87
C VAL A 151 -30.48 3.61 -15.99
N GLN A 152 -30.03 4.87 -15.91
CA GLN A 152 -28.93 5.30 -15.05
C GLN A 152 -29.20 5.00 -13.57
N TYR A 153 -30.44 5.20 -13.11
CA TYR A 153 -30.85 4.87 -11.74
C TYR A 153 -30.70 3.37 -11.46
N TYR A 154 -31.25 2.50 -12.31
CA TYR A 154 -31.20 1.06 -12.12
C TYR A 154 -29.78 0.51 -12.26
N LEU A 155 -28.97 1.04 -13.18
CA LEU A 155 -27.55 0.68 -13.28
C LEU A 155 -26.79 1.05 -12.00
N SER A 156 -27.02 2.24 -11.45
CA SER A 156 -26.40 2.65 -10.19
C SER A 156 -26.84 1.78 -9.02
N MET A 157 -28.10 1.37 -8.97
CA MET A 157 -28.63 0.43 -7.99
C MET A 157 -27.96 -0.95 -8.12
N CYS A 158 -27.82 -1.47 -9.33
CA CYS A 158 -27.13 -2.73 -9.58
C CYS A 158 -25.67 -2.68 -9.11
N VAL A 159 -24.94 -1.61 -9.43
CA VAL A 159 -23.55 -1.44 -8.97
C VAL A 159 -23.47 -1.38 -7.45
N LEU A 160 -24.34 -0.63 -6.80
CA LEU A 160 -24.41 -0.55 -5.33
C LEU A 160 -24.62 -1.94 -4.72
N LEU A 161 -25.62 -2.70 -5.21
CA LEU A 161 -25.94 -4.03 -4.70
C LEU A 161 -24.80 -5.03 -4.93
N LEU A 162 -24.17 -5.01 -6.11
CA LEU A 162 -23.00 -5.84 -6.42
C LEU A 162 -21.84 -5.56 -5.44
N ILE A 163 -21.51 -4.30 -5.22
CA ILE A 163 -20.44 -3.94 -4.29
C ILE A 163 -20.80 -4.36 -2.86
N CYS A 164 -22.03 -4.09 -2.41
CA CYS A 164 -22.48 -4.48 -1.07
C CYS A 164 -22.49 -5.99 -0.86
N SER A 165 -22.68 -6.81 -1.90
CA SER A 165 -22.69 -8.27 -1.78
C SER A 165 -21.29 -8.86 -1.55
N VAL A 166 -20.23 -8.24 -2.08
CA VAL A 166 -18.85 -8.76 -1.98
C VAL A 166 -18.04 -8.09 -0.87
N LEU A 167 -18.38 -6.87 -0.48
CA LEU A 167 -17.59 -6.09 0.48
C LEU A 167 -17.41 -6.80 1.85
N PRO A 168 -18.43 -7.46 2.43
CA PRO A 168 -18.28 -8.21 3.67
C PRO A 168 -17.30 -9.38 3.54
N ALA A 169 -17.35 -10.12 2.42
CA ALA A 169 -16.47 -11.27 2.17
C ALA A 169 -15.00 -10.89 2.04
N GLY A 170 -14.69 -9.64 1.67
CA GLY A 170 -13.32 -9.10 1.64
C GLY A 170 -12.68 -8.94 3.02
N MET A 171 -13.43 -9.07 4.13
CA MET A 171 -12.97 -9.02 5.51
C MET A 171 -12.05 -7.83 5.84
N SER A 172 -12.21 -6.71 5.12
CA SER A 172 -11.42 -5.50 5.27
C SER A 172 -12.14 -4.45 6.13
N ARG A 173 -11.81 -4.43 7.43
CA ARG A 173 -12.37 -3.47 8.40
C ARG A 173 -12.15 -2.02 7.97
N ALA A 174 -10.98 -1.72 7.40
CA ALA A 174 -10.65 -0.40 6.87
C ALA A 174 -11.59 0.03 5.74
N ALA A 175 -11.90 -0.87 4.81
CA ALA A 175 -12.82 -0.61 3.71
C ALA A 175 -14.27 -0.46 4.18
N TRP A 176 -14.73 -1.25 5.16
CA TRP A 176 -16.06 -1.10 5.75
C TRP A 176 -16.22 0.28 6.42
N PHE A 177 -15.22 0.68 7.21
CA PHE A 177 -15.24 1.98 7.85
C PHE A 177 -15.19 3.14 6.84
N ALA A 178 -14.34 3.02 5.81
CA ALA A 178 -14.26 3.98 4.72
C ALA A 178 -15.60 4.10 3.96
N SER A 179 -16.27 2.96 3.68
CA SER A 179 -17.58 2.92 3.05
C SER A 179 -18.65 3.62 3.89
N LEU A 180 -18.68 3.33 5.20
CA LEU A 180 -19.66 3.93 6.11
C LEU A 180 -19.49 5.46 6.19
N VAL A 181 -18.27 5.94 6.42
CA VAL A 181 -17.97 7.38 6.52
C VAL A 181 -18.27 8.11 5.21
N SER A 182 -17.86 7.53 4.07
CA SER A 182 -18.04 8.16 2.76
C SER A 182 -19.48 8.17 2.30
N CYS A 183 -20.25 7.12 2.54
CA CYS A 183 -21.68 7.10 2.29
C CYS A 183 -22.44 8.07 3.20
N GLY A 184 -22.06 8.13 4.49
CA GLY A 184 -22.57 9.14 5.43
C GLY A 184 -22.30 10.57 4.95
N TYR A 185 -21.08 10.84 4.45
CA TYR A 185 -20.75 12.13 3.84
C TYR A 185 -21.68 12.45 2.67
N VAL A 186 -21.92 11.53 1.74
CA VAL A 186 -22.84 11.75 0.60
C VAL A 186 -24.25 12.05 1.08
N VAL A 187 -24.79 11.28 2.03
CA VAL A 187 -26.13 11.51 2.60
C VAL A 187 -26.24 12.90 3.23
N LEU A 188 -25.25 13.28 4.02
CA LEU A 188 -25.19 14.60 4.66
C LEU A 188 -25.14 15.74 3.62
N ARG A 189 -24.42 15.56 2.51
CA ARG A 189 -24.31 16.60 1.47
C ARG A 189 -25.57 16.74 0.61
N VAL A 190 -26.22 15.64 0.30
CA VAL A 190 -27.45 15.65 -0.52
C VAL A 190 -28.65 16.10 0.29
N TYR A 191 -28.80 15.64 1.55
CA TYR A 191 -29.98 15.83 2.40
C TYR A 191 -29.71 16.57 3.72
N HIS A 192 -28.72 17.45 3.80
CA HIS A 192 -28.25 18.04 5.05
C HIS A 192 -29.37 18.65 5.92
N VAL A 193 -30.36 19.34 5.31
CA VAL A 193 -31.49 19.94 6.04
C VAL A 193 -32.37 18.87 6.66
N LYS A 194 -32.71 17.84 5.89
CA LYS A 194 -33.54 16.70 6.35
C LYS A 194 -32.82 15.88 7.42
N VAL A 195 -31.52 15.69 7.28
CA VAL A 195 -30.71 14.96 8.28
C VAL A 195 -30.62 15.76 9.58
N LYS A 196 -30.42 17.07 9.51
CA LYS A 196 -30.39 17.94 10.71
C LYS A 196 -31.72 17.88 11.47
N SER A 197 -32.86 17.97 10.78
CA SER A 197 -34.19 17.82 11.37
C SER A 197 -34.37 16.44 12.00
N PHE A 198 -34.05 15.37 11.24
CA PHE A 198 -34.13 13.99 11.71
C PHE A 198 -33.31 13.75 12.99
N VAL A 199 -32.04 14.20 13.01
CA VAL A 199 -31.17 14.05 14.19
C VAL A 199 -31.74 14.80 15.39
N SER A 200 -32.30 16.00 15.18
CA SER A 200 -32.93 16.78 16.24
C SER A 200 -34.17 16.09 16.80
N GLU A 201 -35.00 15.51 15.93
CA GLU A 201 -36.26 14.86 16.30
C GLU A 201 -36.05 13.47 16.91
N HIS A 202 -35.04 12.73 16.43
CA HIS A 202 -34.80 11.33 16.76
C HIS A 202 -33.45 11.10 17.47
N ARG A 203 -33.05 12.02 18.35
CA ARG A 203 -31.74 12.00 19.02
C ARG A 203 -31.40 10.68 19.73
N TYR A 204 -32.40 10.00 20.32
CA TYR A 204 -32.21 8.72 20.99
C TYR A 204 -32.01 7.57 20.00
N ALA A 205 -32.69 7.57 18.85
CA ALA A 205 -32.45 6.60 17.78
C ALA A 205 -31.05 6.77 17.18
N VAL A 206 -30.60 8.01 16.96
CA VAL A 206 -29.24 8.31 16.50
C VAL A 206 -28.21 7.84 17.52
N LEU A 207 -28.44 8.08 18.82
CA LEU A 207 -27.57 7.57 19.87
C LEU A 207 -27.53 6.04 19.88
N GLY A 208 -28.68 5.37 19.72
CA GLY A 208 -28.76 3.91 19.60
C GLY A 208 -27.95 3.36 18.43
N VAL A 209 -28.05 3.99 17.24
CA VAL A 209 -27.23 3.63 16.08
C VAL A 209 -25.73 3.82 16.32
N LEU A 210 -25.34 4.90 17.01
CA LEU A 210 -23.94 5.14 17.38
C LEU A 210 -23.43 4.06 18.35
N ILE A 211 -24.22 3.69 19.35
CA ILE A 211 -23.87 2.62 20.30
C ILE A 211 -23.73 1.27 19.56
N LEU A 212 -24.68 0.92 18.69
CA LEU A 212 -24.59 -0.28 17.86
C LEU A 212 -23.35 -0.27 16.96
N GLY A 213 -23.01 0.89 16.39
CA GLY A 213 -21.78 1.07 15.61
C GLY A 213 -20.51 0.83 16.43
N LEU A 214 -20.48 1.33 17.68
CA LEU A 214 -19.35 1.10 18.60
C LEU A 214 -19.26 -0.39 19.01
N LEU A 215 -20.38 -1.04 19.27
CA LEU A 215 -20.40 -2.48 19.58
C LEU A 215 -19.91 -3.31 18.39
N PHE A 216 -20.35 -2.97 17.18
CA PHE A 216 -19.87 -3.62 15.95
C PHE A 216 -18.36 -3.40 15.73
N ALA A 217 -17.86 -2.18 15.95
CA ALA A 217 -16.45 -1.87 15.85
C ALA A 217 -15.62 -2.66 16.88
N SER A 218 -16.12 -2.78 18.12
CA SER A 218 -15.50 -3.59 19.16
C SER A 218 -15.47 -5.07 18.77
N GLY A 219 -16.58 -5.63 18.29
CA GLY A 219 -16.64 -7.01 17.79
C GLY A 219 -15.66 -7.25 16.63
N ALA A 220 -15.59 -6.32 15.68
CA ALA A 220 -14.64 -6.38 14.58
C ALA A 220 -13.17 -6.30 15.04
N TYR A 221 -12.87 -5.59 16.14
CA TYR A 221 -11.54 -5.60 16.75
C TYR A 221 -11.18 -6.98 17.27
N PHE A 222 -12.06 -7.62 18.07
CA PHE A 222 -11.78 -8.91 18.67
C PHE A 222 -11.67 -10.05 17.66
N MET A 223 -12.36 -9.97 16.51
CA MET A 223 -12.27 -10.98 15.44
C MET A 223 -10.84 -11.16 14.86
N LYS A 224 -9.99 -10.12 14.88
CA LYS A 224 -8.61 -10.14 14.37
C LYS A 224 -7.71 -9.31 15.29
N ARG A 225 -7.69 -9.65 16.59
CA ARG A 225 -6.99 -8.88 17.62
C ARG A 225 -5.51 -8.70 17.30
N ASP A 226 -4.77 -9.79 17.04
CA ASP A 226 -3.33 -9.75 16.77
C ASP A 226 -2.98 -8.84 15.59
N SER A 227 -3.82 -8.85 14.54
CA SER A 227 -3.63 -7.94 13.40
C SER A 227 -3.92 -6.47 13.73
N ALA A 228 -4.80 -6.19 14.70
CA ALA A 228 -5.06 -4.84 15.17
C ALA A 228 -3.93 -4.35 16.07
N ASP A 229 -3.53 -5.16 17.04
CA ASP A 229 -2.45 -4.86 17.97
C ASP A 229 -1.11 -4.68 17.22
N GLY A 230 -0.84 -5.52 16.20
CA GLY A 230 0.31 -5.36 15.32
C GLY A 230 0.31 -4.02 14.58
N ARG A 231 -0.84 -3.54 14.08
CA ARG A 231 -0.94 -2.22 13.43
C ARG A 231 -0.78 -1.07 14.43
N LEU A 232 -1.29 -1.21 15.65
CA LEU A 232 -1.07 -0.24 16.71
C LEU A 232 0.42 -0.13 17.06
N LEU A 233 1.11 -1.26 17.19
CA LEU A 233 2.55 -1.29 17.41
C LEU A 233 3.31 -0.62 16.25
N ILE A 234 2.96 -0.93 14.99
CA ILE A 234 3.55 -0.29 13.82
C ILE A 234 3.37 1.23 13.90
N GLY A 235 2.16 1.70 14.20
CA GLY A 235 1.88 3.13 14.37
C GLY A 235 2.69 3.77 15.49
N LYS A 236 2.81 3.10 16.65
CA LYS A 236 3.58 3.54 17.83
C LYS A 236 5.07 3.72 17.49
N ILE A 237 5.68 2.70 16.88
CA ILE A 237 7.09 2.72 16.50
C ILE A 237 7.35 3.76 15.40
N THR A 238 6.48 3.83 14.38
CA THR A 238 6.60 4.80 13.29
C THR A 238 6.49 6.24 13.80
N SER A 239 5.55 6.52 14.72
CA SER A 239 5.41 7.84 15.33
C SER A 239 6.65 8.27 16.12
N ARG A 240 7.31 7.31 16.79
CA ARG A 240 8.59 7.57 17.46
C ARG A 240 9.72 7.84 16.46
N ALA A 241 9.77 7.09 15.36
CA ALA A 241 10.73 7.34 14.29
C ALA A 241 10.57 8.75 13.70
N ILE A 242 9.32 9.20 13.49
CA ILE A 242 9.01 10.56 13.04
C ILE A 242 9.46 11.60 14.07
N ALA A 243 9.21 11.37 15.37
CA ALA A 243 9.63 12.29 16.42
C ALA A 243 11.16 12.44 16.50
N CYS A 244 11.91 11.35 16.23
CA CYS A 244 13.38 11.40 16.18
C CYS A 244 13.91 12.09 14.90
N ASN A 245 13.20 11.99 13.78
CA ASN A 245 13.57 12.63 12.50
C ASN A 245 12.33 13.20 11.79
N PRO A 246 11.85 14.40 12.18
CA PRO A 246 10.64 14.99 11.61
C PRO A 246 10.80 15.49 10.17
N LEU A 247 12.03 15.63 9.69
CA LEU A 247 12.32 16.05 8.31
C LEU A 247 12.25 14.89 7.30
N GLY A 248 12.17 13.66 7.80
CA GLY A 248 12.13 12.46 6.97
C GLY A 248 13.51 11.89 6.65
N GLU A 249 13.56 10.88 5.81
CA GLU A 249 14.76 10.11 5.49
C GLU A 249 15.50 10.71 4.29
N GLU A 250 16.73 11.18 4.48
CA GLU A 250 17.54 11.83 3.43
C GLU A 250 18.22 10.81 2.48
N ASN A 251 18.45 9.58 2.93
CA ASN A 251 19.25 8.58 2.22
C ASN A 251 18.43 7.67 1.28
N GLY A 252 17.16 7.96 1.06
CA GLY A 252 16.28 7.17 0.19
C GLY A 252 16.05 5.73 0.64
N ARG A 253 16.12 5.48 1.96
CA ARG A 253 15.79 4.19 2.57
C ARG A 253 14.29 3.95 2.49
N THR A 254 13.89 2.68 2.41
CA THR A 254 12.47 2.31 2.40
C THR A 254 11.88 2.38 3.81
N PHE A 255 10.54 2.49 3.90
CA PHE A 255 9.82 2.37 5.17
C PHE A 255 10.26 1.13 5.97
N SER A 256 10.34 -0.04 5.33
CA SER A 256 10.72 -1.30 5.98
C SER A 256 12.08 -1.22 6.68
N ALA A 257 13.06 -0.58 6.03
CA ALA A 257 14.41 -0.40 6.59
C ALA A 257 14.41 0.59 7.78
N ILE A 258 13.71 1.72 7.64
CA ILE A 258 13.59 2.73 8.71
C ILE A 258 12.88 2.14 9.91
N TYR A 259 11.77 1.44 9.66
CA TYR A 259 10.98 0.78 10.69
C TYR A 259 11.78 -0.30 11.42
N GLY A 260 12.55 -1.13 10.70
CA GLY A 260 13.39 -2.17 11.32
C GLY A 260 14.40 -1.61 12.32
N ASP A 261 15.05 -0.49 12.00
CA ASP A 261 15.99 0.18 12.92
C ASP A 261 15.24 0.89 14.08
N ALA A 262 14.06 1.43 13.82
CA ALA A 262 13.23 2.04 14.87
C ALA A 262 12.67 0.97 15.83
N GLN A 263 12.30 -0.21 15.32
CA GLN A 263 11.85 -1.35 16.11
C GLN A 263 12.98 -1.92 16.97
N GLU A 264 14.20 -2.02 16.42
CA GLU A 264 15.41 -2.40 17.18
C GLU A 264 15.62 -1.47 18.38
N ARG A 265 15.58 -0.15 18.16
CA ARG A 265 15.68 0.86 19.23
C ARG A 265 14.52 0.75 20.22
N TYR A 266 13.30 0.56 19.75
CA TYR A 266 12.12 0.43 20.60
C TYR A 266 12.26 -0.72 21.61
N PHE A 267 12.64 -1.91 21.15
CA PHE A 267 12.82 -3.07 22.01
C PHE A 267 14.13 -3.07 22.82
N THR A 268 15.05 -2.12 22.55
CA THR A 268 16.27 -1.93 23.34
C THR A 268 16.07 -0.91 24.46
N ASP A 269 15.43 0.23 24.15
CA ASP A 269 15.47 1.42 25.01
C ASP A 269 14.14 1.65 25.77
N CYS A 270 13.10 0.92 25.44
CA CYS A 270 11.76 1.16 26.02
C CYS A 270 11.26 -0.07 26.78
N GLU A 271 10.46 0.18 27.81
CA GLU A 271 9.62 -0.87 28.38
C GLU A 271 8.51 -1.25 27.39
N TYR A 272 8.38 -2.53 27.15
CA TYR A 272 7.38 -3.11 26.25
C TYR A 272 6.68 -4.31 26.90
N SER A 273 5.46 -4.58 26.46
CA SER A 273 4.71 -5.75 26.93
C SER A 273 5.07 -6.99 26.10
N GLU A 274 4.89 -8.18 26.69
CA GLU A 274 5.05 -9.46 25.96
C GLU A 274 4.12 -9.52 24.74
N SER A 275 2.91 -8.94 24.84
CA SER A 275 1.98 -8.86 23.71
C SER A 275 2.53 -8.01 22.55
N GLU A 276 3.27 -6.94 22.81
CA GLU A 276 3.93 -6.14 21.76
C GLU A 276 5.06 -6.93 21.10
N ALA A 277 5.89 -7.63 21.88
CA ALA A 277 6.92 -8.52 21.33
C ALA A 277 6.29 -9.65 20.49
N TRP A 278 5.18 -10.22 20.97
CA TRP A 278 4.45 -11.27 20.25
C TRP A 278 3.92 -10.82 18.90
N VAL A 279 3.30 -9.63 18.78
CA VAL A 279 2.74 -9.15 17.51
C VAL A 279 3.77 -8.46 16.60
N ALA A 280 4.99 -8.25 17.08
CA ALA A 280 6.07 -7.63 16.29
C ALA A 280 6.34 -8.40 14.99
N GLY A 281 6.58 -7.66 13.91
CA GLY A 281 6.80 -8.19 12.57
C GLY A 281 7.74 -7.31 11.75
N THR A 282 7.87 -7.64 10.48
CA THR A 282 8.69 -6.89 9.49
C THR A 282 7.78 -6.29 8.41
N PRO A 283 7.04 -5.21 8.70
CA PRO A 283 6.10 -4.63 7.76
C PRO A 283 6.82 -3.92 6.62
N ASP A 284 6.26 -4.04 5.41
CA ASP A 284 6.69 -3.27 4.24
C ASP A 284 6.02 -1.90 4.18
N PHE A 285 4.91 -1.72 4.91
CA PHE A 285 4.09 -0.50 4.93
C PHE A 285 3.69 -0.13 6.36
N ALA A 286 3.50 1.17 6.61
CA ALA A 286 3.01 1.67 7.90
C ALA A 286 1.53 1.34 8.15
N PHE A 287 0.79 0.84 7.15
CA PHE A 287 -0.68 0.72 7.18
C PHE A 287 -1.39 2.03 7.55
N ASN A 288 -0.71 3.14 7.36
CA ASN A 288 -1.20 4.51 7.45
C ASN A 288 -0.32 5.38 6.54
N GLU A 289 -0.88 5.81 5.41
CA GLU A 289 -0.13 6.56 4.39
C GLU A 289 0.42 7.88 4.92
N TYR A 290 -0.29 8.53 5.82
CA TYR A 290 0.14 9.81 6.37
C TYR A 290 1.38 9.66 7.26
N LEU A 291 1.42 8.60 8.06
CA LEU A 291 2.60 8.25 8.86
C LEU A 291 3.76 7.78 7.96
N GLN A 292 3.45 7.01 6.92
CA GLN A 292 4.50 6.54 5.99
C GLN A 292 5.14 7.71 5.25
N ILE A 293 4.33 8.62 4.70
CA ILE A 293 4.84 9.83 4.04
C ILE A 293 5.62 10.70 5.03
N ALA A 294 5.15 10.82 6.28
CA ALA A 294 5.84 11.61 7.29
C ALA A 294 7.22 11.05 7.65
N VAL A 295 7.39 9.73 7.73
CA VAL A 295 8.68 9.11 8.07
C VAL A 295 9.63 9.05 6.87
N GLU A 296 9.10 8.91 5.64
CA GLU A 296 9.92 8.83 4.42
C GLU A 296 10.29 10.22 3.87
N TYR A 297 9.35 11.18 3.89
CA TYR A 297 9.50 12.49 3.22
C TYR A 297 9.38 13.68 4.17
N GLY A 298 9.13 13.44 5.45
CA GLY A 298 8.97 14.46 6.48
C GLY A 298 7.52 14.85 6.79
N VAL A 299 7.32 15.33 8.01
CA VAL A 299 6.01 15.72 8.55
C VAL A 299 5.33 16.80 7.70
N TRP A 300 6.10 17.78 7.22
CA TRP A 300 5.57 18.89 6.43
C TRP A 300 4.96 18.45 5.10
N VAL A 301 5.53 17.43 4.46
CA VAL A 301 4.98 16.85 3.22
C VAL A 301 3.65 16.15 3.52
N SER A 302 3.57 15.40 4.62
CA SER A 302 2.34 14.74 5.05
C SER A 302 1.24 15.76 5.40
N VAL A 303 1.57 16.81 6.16
CA VAL A 303 0.65 17.91 6.50
C VAL A 303 0.14 18.63 5.25
N LEU A 304 1.03 18.92 4.30
CA LEU A 304 0.65 19.53 3.02
C LEU A 304 -0.33 18.64 2.25
N LEU A 305 -0.06 17.34 2.15
CA LEU A 305 -0.96 16.39 1.50
C LEU A 305 -2.34 16.41 2.16
N VAL A 306 -2.41 16.25 3.48
CA VAL A 306 -3.67 16.27 4.24
C VAL A 306 -4.42 17.58 4.00
N THR A 307 -3.72 18.72 4.05
CA THR A 307 -4.32 20.04 3.81
C THR A 307 -4.93 20.14 2.41
N VAL A 308 -4.22 19.71 1.37
CA VAL A 308 -4.73 19.70 -0.01
C VAL A 308 -5.98 18.82 -0.11
N LEU A 309 -5.98 17.62 0.47
CA LEU A 309 -7.13 16.71 0.43
C LEU A 309 -8.34 17.29 1.19
N LEU A 310 -8.13 17.95 2.32
CA LEU A 310 -9.20 18.63 3.07
C LEU A 310 -9.78 19.80 2.26
N VAL A 311 -8.96 20.60 1.59
CA VAL A 311 -9.42 21.69 0.71
C VAL A 311 -10.26 21.13 -0.45
N LEU A 312 -9.83 20.04 -1.09
CA LEU A 312 -10.60 19.39 -2.14
C LEU A 312 -11.94 18.85 -1.62
N SER A 313 -11.96 18.27 -0.42
CA SER A 313 -13.18 17.80 0.24
C SER A 313 -14.15 18.95 0.56
N MET A 314 -13.62 20.14 0.94
CA MET A 314 -14.43 21.33 1.14
C MET A 314 -15.02 21.86 -0.18
N ILE A 315 -14.26 21.86 -1.27
CA ILE A 315 -14.76 22.21 -2.62
C ILE A 315 -15.93 21.28 -2.99
N ALA A 316 -15.74 19.97 -2.83
CA ALA A 316 -16.77 18.98 -3.06
C ALA A 316 -18.00 19.20 -2.16
N GLY A 317 -17.76 19.58 -0.89
CA GLY A 317 -18.82 19.85 0.08
C GLY A 317 -19.72 21.03 -0.25
N ASN A 318 -19.22 22.03 -0.94
CA ASN A 318 -19.97 23.22 -1.32
C ASN A 318 -20.81 23.04 -2.60
N ARG A 319 -20.68 21.92 -3.30
CA ARG A 319 -21.33 21.65 -4.57
C ARG A 319 -22.03 20.29 -4.56
N LYS A 320 -23.37 20.29 -4.57
CA LYS A 320 -24.17 19.05 -4.52
C LYS A 320 -23.84 18.07 -5.64
N HIS A 321 -23.55 18.56 -6.85
CA HIS A 321 -23.21 17.72 -8.00
C HIS A 321 -21.86 17.00 -7.89
N LEU A 322 -21.01 17.40 -6.94
CA LEU A 322 -19.72 16.75 -6.64
C LEU A 322 -19.79 15.80 -5.44
N ALA A 323 -20.94 15.64 -4.80
CA ALA A 323 -21.05 14.85 -3.58
C ALA A 323 -20.59 13.39 -3.75
N GLY A 324 -20.82 12.79 -4.92
CA GLY A 324 -20.33 11.44 -5.25
C GLY A 324 -18.80 11.37 -5.31
N MET A 325 -18.16 12.29 -6.02
CA MET A 325 -16.70 12.36 -6.11
C MET A 325 -16.06 12.79 -4.79
N GLY A 326 -16.71 13.68 -4.04
CA GLY A 326 -16.31 14.03 -2.68
C GLY A 326 -16.37 12.83 -1.74
N GLY A 327 -17.43 12.03 -1.83
CA GLY A 327 -17.53 10.76 -1.11
C GLY A 327 -16.42 9.77 -1.47
N CYS A 328 -16.10 9.65 -2.76
CA CYS A 328 -14.98 8.85 -3.24
C CYS A 328 -13.66 9.30 -2.61
N LEU A 329 -13.37 10.61 -2.63
CA LEU A 329 -12.17 11.16 -1.99
C LEU A 329 -12.13 10.89 -0.49
N VAL A 330 -13.26 11.12 0.22
CA VAL A 330 -13.37 10.83 1.67
C VAL A 330 -13.14 9.34 1.95
N SER A 331 -13.70 8.44 1.13
CA SER A 331 -13.45 7.01 1.26
C SER A 331 -11.95 6.67 1.19
N LEU A 332 -11.27 7.21 0.19
CA LEU A 332 -9.83 7.01 0.00
C LEU A 332 -9.01 7.60 1.16
N MET A 333 -9.37 8.79 1.64
CA MET A 333 -8.71 9.42 2.79
C MET A 333 -8.83 8.58 4.07
N VAL A 334 -10.02 8.07 4.34
CA VAL A 334 -10.27 7.20 5.51
C VAL A 334 -9.55 5.86 5.35
N PHE A 335 -9.59 5.26 4.16
CA PHE A 335 -8.89 4.01 3.87
C PHE A 335 -7.37 4.17 4.02
N ALA A 336 -6.81 5.31 3.64
CA ALA A 336 -5.39 5.64 3.81
C ALA A 336 -4.93 5.74 5.27
N CYS A 337 -5.84 6.00 6.23
CA CYS A 337 -5.52 5.94 7.66
C CYS A 337 -5.23 4.51 8.17
N PHE A 338 -5.67 3.46 7.43
CA PHE A 338 -5.62 2.08 7.91
C PHE A 338 -5.03 1.10 6.88
N SER A 339 -4.50 1.59 5.75
CA SER A 339 -3.99 0.79 4.64
C SER A 339 -2.89 1.55 3.87
N TYR A 340 -2.51 1.02 2.69
CA TYR A 340 -1.44 1.54 1.83
C TYR A 340 -1.91 1.81 0.38
N PRO A 341 -2.99 2.61 0.16
CA PRO A 341 -3.60 2.82 -1.15
C PRO A 341 -2.69 3.51 -2.18
N LEU A 342 -1.72 4.32 -1.76
CA LEU A 342 -0.81 5.03 -2.66
C LEU A 342 0.26 4.10 -3.28
N HIS A 343 0.37 2.87 -2.79
CA HIS A 343 1.25 1.84 -3.33
C HIS A 343 0.55 0.93 -4.36
N ILE A 344 -0.76 1.10 -4.56
CA ILE A 344 -1.58 0.29 -5.47
C ILE A 344 -2.00 1.12 -6.70
N PRO A 345 -1.46 0.86 -7.91
CA PRO A 345 -1.71 1.69 -9.11
C PRO A 345 -3.19 1.89 -9.44
N ALA A 346 -4.00 0.83 -9.28
CA ALA A 346 -5.44 0.91 -9.52
C ALA A 346 -6.14 1.89 -8.57
N ILE A 347 -5.76 1.93 -7.28
CA ILE A 347 -6.31 2.89 -6.33
C ILE A 347 -5.75 4.29 -6.56
N VAL A 348 -4.46 4.39 -6.92
CA VAL A 348 -3.85 5.69 -7.30
C VAL A 348 -4.55 6.29 -8.51
N SER A 349 -5.00 5.48 -9.49
CA SER A 349 -5.79 5.99 -10.61
C SER A 349 -7.10 6.64 -10.15
N VAL A 350 -7.79 6.06 -9.17
CA VAL A 350 -9.02 6.65 -8.57
C VAL A 350 -8.69 7.96 -7.83
N TRP A 351 -7.59 7.99 -7.07
CA TRP A 351 -7.11 9.21 -6.41
C TRP A 351 -6.86 10.34 -7.42
N LEU A 352 -6.12 10.07 -8.49
CA LEU A 352 -5.81 11.04 -9.53
C LEU A 352 -7.07 11.56 -10.20
N LEU A 353 -8.02 10.68 -10.51
CA LEU A 353 -9.30 11.07 -11.13
C LEU A 353 -10.15 11.93 -10.18
N ALA A 354 -10.21 11.59 -8.90
CA ALA A 354 -10.91 12.41 -7.90
C ALA A 354 -10.26 13.80 -7.78
N VAL A 355 -8.92 13.86 -7.71
CA VAL A 355 -8.17 15.13 -7.65
C VAL A 355 -8.39 15.96 -8.92
N ILE A 356 -8.34 15.37 -10.12
CA ILE A 356 -8.58 16.04 -11.40
C ILE A 356 -9.98 16.68 -11.44
N VAL A 357 -11.01 15.94 -11.05
CA VAL A 357 -12.40 16.43 -11.04
C VAL A 357 -12.57 17.58 -10.05
N LEU A 358 -12.12 17.38 -8.81
CA LEU A 358 -12.35 18.34 -7.73
C LEU A 358 -11.48 19.61 -7.85
N SER A 359 -10.23 19.45 -8.28
CA SER A 359 -9.36 20.62 -8.56
C SER A 359 -9.84 21.40 -9.78
N GLY A 360 -10.34 20.72 -10.82
CA GLY A 360 -10.94 21.37 -11.98
C GLY A 360 -12.09 22.29 -11.60
N GLU A 361 -13.00 21.84 -10.72
CA GLU A 361 -14.10 22.67 -10.20
C GLU A 361 -13.56 23.84 -9.36
N GLY A 362 -12.57 23.59 -8.50
CA GLY A 362 -11.91 24.66 -7.73
C GLY A 362 -11.29 25.74 -8.62
N LEU A 363 -10.64 25.33 -9.72
CA LEU A 363 -10.05 26.26 -10.69
C LEU A 363 -11.10 27.09 -11.43
N VAL A 364 -12.29 26.51 -11.71
CA VAL A 364 -13.43 27.26 -12.32
C VAL A 364 -13.90 28.38 -11.42
N MET A 365 -13.77 28.25 -10.09
CA MET A 365 -14.17 29.28 -9.12
C MET A 365 -13.21 30.49 -9.09
N ILE A 366 -11.99 30.36 -9.65
CA ILE A 366 -11.00 31.44 -9.67
C ILE A 366 -11.44 32.52 -10.67
N LYS A 367 -11.78 33.72 -10.16
CA LYS A 367 -12.28 34.85 -10.96
C LYS A 367 -11.31 35.24 -12.07
N ARG A 368 -10.00 35.24 -11.84
CA ARG A 368 -8.96 35.60 -12.81
C ARG A 368 -8.48 34.37 -13.57
N LYS A 369 -9.12 34.09 -14.70
CA LYS A 369 -8.87 32.92 -15.58
C LYS A 369 -7.38 32.71 -15.92
N ARG A 370 -6.59 33.76 -16.08
CA ARG A 370 -5.14 33.68 -16.36
C ARG A 370 -4.37 32.93 -15.25
N TYR A 371 -4.72 33.16 -13.95
CA TYR A 371 -4.07 32.47 -12.85
C TYR A 371 -4.50 31.01 -12.76
N ALA A 372 -5.77 30.71 -13.00
CA ALA A 372 -6.25 29.33 -13.07
C ALA A 372 -5.52 28.54 -14.17
N VAL A 373 -5.36 29.13 -15.36
CA VAL A 373 -4.62 28.50 -16.46
C VAL A 373 -3.13 28.33 -16.11
N ALA A 374 -2.51 29.33 -15.48
CA ALA A 374 -1.11 29.24 -15.07
C ALA A 374 -0.87 28.12 -14.05
N VAL A 375 -1.72 28.03 -13.01
CA VAL A 375 -1.67 26.95 -12.02
C VAL A 375 -1.87 25.58 -12.69
N LEU A 376 -2.88 25.46 -13.55
CA LEU A 376 -3.15 24.22 -14.26
C LEU A 376 -1.99 23.81 -15.16
N LEU A 377 -1.39 24.76 -15.89
CA LEU A 377 -0.21 24.51 -16.73
C LEU A 377 0.96 24.00 -15.88
N SER A 378 1.23 24.62 -14.73
CA SER A 378 2.30 24.19 -13.82
C SER A 378 2.05 22.76 -13.32
N VAL A 379 0.82 22.41 -12.92
CA VAL A 379 0.43 21.08 -12.48
C VAL A 379 0.57 20.05 -13.62
N VAL A 380 0.16 20.42 -14.84
CA VAL A 380 0.29 19.53 -16.02
C VAL A 380 1.77 19.29 -16.35
N VAL A 381 2.60 20.32 -16.36
CA VAL A 381 4.05 20.17 -16.63
C VAL A 381 4.71 19.29 -15.57
N ALA A 382 4.45 19.55 -14.28
CA ALA A 382 4.97 18.72 -13.20
C ALA A 382 4.48 17.26 -13.30
N GLY A 383 3.20 17.07 -13.58
CA GLY A 383 2.59 15.75 -13.78
C GLY A 383 3.16 14.98 -14.97
N LEU A 384 3.41 15.67 -16.10
CA LEU A 384 4.06 15.08 -17.27
C LEU A 384 5.50 14.65 -16.96
N THR A 385 6.27 15.52 -16.32
CA THR A 385 7.65 15.20 -15.91
C THR A 385 7.67 14.00 -14.98
N ALA A 386 6.79 13.97 -13.98
CA ALA A 386 6.66 12.84 -13.06
C ALA A 386 6.24 11.55 -13.78
N SER A 387 5.30 11.62 -14.73
CA SER A 387 4.83 10.47 -15.51
C SER A 387 5.91 9.89 -16.40
N VAL A 388 6.66 10.72 -17.12
CA VAL A 388 7.77 10.29 -17.99
C VAL A 388 8.88 9.63 -17.17
N ASN A 389 9.29 10.26 -16.06
CA ASN A 389 10.33 9.73 -15.17
C ASN A 389 9.88 8.39 -14.54
N ARG A 390 8.63 8.31 -14.11
CA ARG A 390 8.06 7.08 -13.53
C ARG A 390 8.00 5.96 -14.57
N TYR A 391 7.54 6.25 -15.79
CA TYR A 391 7.51 5.27 -16.86
C TYR A 391 8.92 4.71 -17.14
N GLY A 392 9.93 5.55 -17.29
CA GLY A 392 11.32 5.13 -17.49
C GLY A 392 11.83 4.25 -16.35
N LYS A 393 11.58 4.68 -15.09
CA LYS A 393 11.96 3.93 -13.89
C LYS A 393 11.31 2.53 -13.85
N TYR A 394 10.00 2.44 -14.04
CA TYR A 394 9.31 1.16 -13.97
C TYR A 394 9.59 0.26 -15.18
N SER A 395 9.78 0.83 -16.37
CA SER A 395 10.21 0.08 -17.55
C SER A 395 11.58 -0.58 -17.34
N ALA A 396 12.55 0.17 -16.79
CA ALA A 396 13.87 -0.38 -16.46
C ALA A 396 13.78 -1.49 -15.38
N ARG A 397 13.01 -1.24 -14.32
CA ARG A 397 12.78 -2.19 -13.22
C ARG A 397 12.11 -3.48 -13.71
N THR A 398 11.04 -3.38 -14.48
CA THR A 398 10.30 -4.54 -15.02
C THR A 398 11.19 -5.39 -15.90
N ARG A 399 12.03 -4.77 -16.76
CA ARG A 399 13.01 -5.52 -17.56
C ARG A 399 14.05 -6.24 -16.72
N ALA A 400 14.55 -5.61 -15.66
CA ALA A 400 15.52 -6.23 -14.76
C ALA A 400 14.89 -7.40 -13.97
N VAL A 401 13.65 -7.27 -13.52
CA VAL A 401 12.91 -8.34 -12.85
C VAL A 401 12.71 -9.55 -13.78
N ARG A 402 12.35 -9.33 -15.03
CA ARG A 402 12.23 -10.44 -16.00
C ARG A 402 13.55 -11.20 -16.19
N GLN A 403 14.70 -10.49 -16.11
CA GLN A 403 16.02 -11.12 -16.13
C GLN A 403 16.36 -11.87 -14.84
N TRP A 404 15.83 -11.41 -13.72
CA TRP A 404 16.02 -12.04 -12.41
C TRP A 404 15.21 -13.35 -12.24
N MET A 405 14.01 -13.46 -12.82
CA MET A 405 13.15 -14.64 -12.63
C MET A 405 13.82 -15.98 -12.92
N PRO A 406 14.57 -16.17 -14.03
CA PRO A 406 15.33 -17.41 -14.26
C PRO A 406 16.42 -17.65 -13.21
N VAL A 407 17.07 -16.61 -12.71
CA VAL A 407 18.14 -16.71 -11.71
C VAL A 407 17.58 -17.21 -10.36
N ARG A 408 16.34 -16.83 -10.00
CA ARG A 408 15.65 -17.38 -8.83
C ARG A 408 15.49 -18.91 -8.91
N VAL A 409 15.27 -19.45 -10.07
CA VAL A 409 15.18 -20.92 -10.25
C VAL A 409 16.52 -21.57 -9.86
N LEU A 410 17.65 -21.01 -10.30
CA LEU A 410 18.99 -21.50 -9.90
C LEU A 410 19.20 -21.40 -8.38
N TYR A 411 18.79 -20.29 -7.79
CA TYR A 411 18.90 -20.10 -6.35
C TYR A 411 18.06 -21.13 -5.56
N HIS A 412 16.80 -21.32 -5.94
CA HIS A 412 15.89 -22.25 -5.26
C HIS A 412 16.26 -23.73 -5.50
N SER A 413 16.93 -24.06 -6.60
CA SER A 413 17.48 -25.41 -6.84
C SER A 413 18.76 -25.69 -6.05
N GLY A 414 19.32 -24.68 -5.32
CA GLY A 414 20.56 -24.81 -4.57
C GLY A 414 21.85 -24.61 -5.38
N ALA A 415 21.74 -24.24 -6.66
CA ALA A 415 22.88 -23.93 -7.53
C ALA A 415 23.47 -22.53 -7.20
N PHE A 416 23.88 -22.34 -5.93
CA PHE A 416 24.26 -21.04 -5.37
C PHE A 416 25.40 -20.35 -6.11
N LYS A 417 26.39 -21.11 -6.62
CA LYS A 417 27.52 -20.54 -7.36
C LYS A 417 27.04 -19.93 -8.69
N ALA A 418 26.32 -20.70 -9.49
CA ALA A 418 25.76 -20.20 -10.75
C ALA A 418 24.78 -19.05 -10.52
N ALA A 419 23.95 -19.14 -9.47
CA ALA A 419 23.06 -18.05 -9.10
C ALA A 419 23.85 -16.77 -8.72
N ALA A 420 24.92 -16.86 -7.93
CA ALA A 420 25.72 -15.71 -7.52
C ALA A 420 26.37 -15.00 -8.71
N ASP A 421 26.89 -15.76 -9.68
CA ASP A 421 27.49 -15.21 -10.91
C ASP A 421 26.46 -14.43 -11.76
N GLU A 422 25.21 -14.91 -11.83
CA GLU A 422 24.12 -14.20 -12.53
C GLU A 422 23.57 -13.02 -11.72
N TYR A 423 23.47 -13.13 -10.39
CA TYR A 423 23.10 -12.00 -9.53
C TYR A 423 24.09 -10.84 -9.65
N GLU A 424 25.40 -11.12 -9.76
CA GLU A 424 26.42 -10.07 -9.90
C GLU A 424 26.16 -9.20 -11.14
N LYS A 425 25.77 -9.81 -12.28
CA LYS A 425 25.46 -9.08 -13.52
C LYS A 425 24.22 -8.18 -13.42
N LEU A 426 23.30 -8.51 -12.53
CA LEU A 426 22.05 -7.78 -12.34
C LEU A 426 22.09 -6.79 -11.16
N TYR A 427 23.15 -6.81 -10.35
CA TYR A 427 23.19 -6.11 -9.06
C TYR A 427 22.92 -4.62 -9.17
N ASP A 428 23.57 -3.91 -10.11
CA ASP A 428 23.38 -2.46 -10.29
C ASP A 428 21.94 -2.09 -10.66
N LYS A 429 21.23 -3.00 -11.38
CA LYS A 429 19.85 -2.79 -11.81
C LYS A 429 18.83 -3.20 -10.78
N MET A 430 19.21 -4.09 -9.83
CA MET A 430 18.28 -4.74 -8.91
C MET A 430 18.57 -4.47 -7.43
N SER A 431 19.60 -3.72 -7.08
CA SER A 431 19.99 -3.40 -5.68
C SER A 431 18.92 -2.62 -4.89
N TRP A 432 17.85 -2.18 -5.55
CA TRP A 432 16.68 -1.57 -4.94
C TRP A 432 15.65 -2.59 -4.42
N HIS A 433 15.75 -3.88 -4.82
CA HIS A 433 14.78 -4.92 -4.47
C HIS A 433 15.28 -5.77 -3.31
N LYS A 434 14.49 -5.82 -2.23
CA LYS A 434 14.86 -6.48 -0.97
C LYS A 434 15.17 -7.96 -1.15
N ASP A 435 14.29 -8.71 -1.84
CA ASP A 435 14.46 -10.16 -2.01
C ASP A 435 15.64 -10.49 -2.91
N PHE A 436 15.89 -9.69 -3.95
CA PHE A 436 17.07 -9.83 -4.80
C PHE A 436 18.36 -9.70 -3.97
N CYS A 437 18.47 -8.62 -3.18
CA CYS A 437 19.67 -8.39 -2.34
C CYS A 437 19.84 -9.49 -1.28
N PHE A 438 18.74 -9.96 -0.70
CA PHE A 438 18.76 -11.06 0.27
C PHE A 438 19.21 -12.38 -0.38
N GLU A 439 18.60 -12.77 -1.51
CA GLU A 439 18.92 -13.99 -2.24
C GLU A 439 20.39 -13.98 -2.71
N TYR A 440 20.85 -12.86 -3.27
CA TYR A 440 22.23 -12.68 -3.69
C TYR A 440 23.22 -12.77 -2.51
N GLY A 441 22.98 -12.01 -1.44
CA GLY A 441 23.82 -12.07 -0.25
C GLY A 441 23.89 -13.47 0.36
N ARG A 442 22.76 -14.19 0.39
CA ARG A 442 22.72 -15.57 0.86
C ARG A 442 23.45 -16.54 -0.08
N ALA A 443 23.35 -16.36 -1.40
CA ALA A 443 24.11 -17.16 -2.36
C ALA A 443 25.61 -16.97 -2.20
N LEU A 444 26.08 -15.72 -2.03
CA LEU A 444 27.47 -15.39 -1.73
C LEU A 444 27.95 -16.02 -0.40
N TYR A 445 27.13 -15.95 0.65
CA TYR A 445 27.42 -16.64 1.92
C TYR A 445 27.59 -18.15 1.71
N LYS A 446 26.68 -18.78 0.96
CA LYS A 446 26.70 -20.22 0.69
C LYS A 446 27.91 -20.67 -0.15
N THR A 447 28.49 -19.77 -0.92
CA THR A 447 29.70 -20.02 -1.74
C THR A 447 31.01 -19.62 -1.04
N GLY A 448 30.96 -19.20 0.23
CA GLY A 448 32.14 -18.80 1.00
C GLY A 448 32.67 -17.39 0.69
N SER A 449 31.93 -16.62 -0.11
CA SER A 449 32.32 -15.25 -0.50
C SER A 449 31.86 -14.22 0.55
N TYR A 450 32.29 -14.38 1.81
CA TYR A 450 31.77 -13.67 2.98
C TYR A 450 31.89 -12.14 2.90
N GLY A 451 33.04 -11.60 2.45
CA GLY A 451 33.22 -10.16 2.32
C GLY A 451 32.35 -9.51 1.22
N LYS A 452 32.07 -10.24 0.11
CA LYS A 452 31.09 -9.77 -0.88
C LYS A 452 29.66 -9.89 -0.33
N ALA A 453 29.35 -10.98 0.38
CA ALA A 453 28.03 -11.17 1.01
C ALA A 453 27.71 -10.03 1.98
N GLU A 454 28.66 -9.63 2.80
CA GLU A 454 28.50 -8.51 3.73
C GLU A 454 28.13 -7.21 3.02
N LYS A 455 28.87 -6.83 1.96
CA LYS A 455 28.59 -5.60 1.20
C LYS A 455 27.18 -5.59 0.61
N VAL A 456 26.75 -6.72 0.04
CA VAL A 456 25.40 -6.85 -0.54
C VAL A 456 24.32 -6.82 0.53
N LEU A 457 24.54 -7.50 1.66
CA LEU A 457 23.57 -7.55 2.76
C LEU A 457 23.46 -6.22 3.52
N LEU A 458 24.55 -5.46 3.66
CA LEU A 458 24.51 -4.09 4.18
C LEU A 458 23.68 -3.18 3.26
N LYS A 459 23.80 -3.35 1.94
CA LYS A 459 22.91 -2.67 0.99
C LYS A 459 21.47 -3.14 1.13
N ALA A 460 21.21 -4.44 1.35
CA ALA A 460 19.88 -4.97 1.61
C ALA A 460 19.21 -4.33 2.83
N MET A 461 19.97 -4.00 3.88
CA MET A 461 19.46 -3.28 5.06
C MET A 461 18.98 -1.85 4.77
N THR A 462 19.31 -1.25 3.63
CA THR A 462 18.76 0.06 3.24
C THR A 462 17.38 -0.05 2.61
N VAL A 463 16.97 -1.26 2.21
CA VAL A 463 15.69 -1.53 1.54
C VAL A 463 14.80 -2.52 2.29
N SER A 464 15.29 -3.13 3.37
CA SER A 464 14.55 -4.12 4.17
C SER A 464 14.90 -4.04 5.66
N GLY A 465 13.89 -4.18 6.51
CA GLY A 465 14.03 -4.34 7.96
C GLY A 465 14.14 -5.80 8.44
N ASP A 466 14.17 -6.77 7.52
CA ASP A 466 14.14 -8.20 7.86
C ASP A 466 15.38 -8.61 8.70
N PRO A 467 15.19 -9.13 9.93
CA PRO A 467 16.28 -9.60 10.78
C PRO A 467 17.04 -10.80 10.20
N MET A 468 16.47 -11.52 9.21
CA MET A 468 17.21 -12.59 8.52
C MET A 468 18.45 -12.09 7.79
N ILE A 469 18.47 -10.82 7.37
CA ILE A 469 19.67 -10.18 6.80
C ILE A 469 20.78 -10.12 7.86
N LEU A 470 20.44 -9.67 9.07
CA LEU A 470 21.36 -9.61 10.22
C LEU A 470 21.87 -11.02 10.61
N ASN A 471 21.01 -12.03 10.54
CA ASN A 471 21.41 -13.41 10.81
C ASN A 471 22.45 -13.92 9.80
N ILE A 472 22.33 -13.58 8.52
CA ILE A 472 23.32 -13.98 7.52
C ILE A 472 24.59 -13.15 7.66
N LEU A 473 24.49 -11.86 7.98
CA LEU A 473 25.64 -11.01 8.31
C LEU A 473 26.43 -11.58 9.49
N GLY A 474 25.75 -11.94 10.59
CA GLY A 474 26.36 -12.55 11.76
C GLY A 474 27.08 -13.85 11.43
N ARG A 475 26.42 -14.72 10.63
CA ARG A 475 27.05 -15.96 10.18
C ARG A 475 28.24 -15.73 9.25
N SER A 476 28.15 -14.76 8.33
CA SER A 476 29.27 -14.41 7.45
C SER A 476 30.47 -13.92 8.24
N ALA A 477 30.26 -13.09 9.26
CA ALA A 477 31.29 -12.60 10.15
C ALA A 477 31.91 -13.75 10.99
N GLN A 478 31.07 -14.68 11.52
CA GLN A 478 31.57 -15.85 12.26
C GLN A 478 32.47 -16.73 11.39
N GLU A 479 32.06 -17.05 10.16
CA GLU A 479 32.85 -17.87 9.24
C GLU A 479 34.13 -17.16 8.75
N SER A 480 34.20 -15.84 8.90
CA SER A 480 35.41 -15.02 8.64
C SER A 480 36.30 -14.84 9.87
N GLY A 481 35.94 -15.40 11.03
CA GLY A 481 36.66 -15.23 12.29
C GLY A 481 36.44 -13.87 12.99
N GLU A 482 35.47 -13.06 12.51
CA GLU A 482 35.15 -11.75 13.10
C GLU A 482 34.03 -11.91 14.15
N TYR A 483 34.36 -12.56 15.27
CA TYR A 483 33.38 -13.02 16.26
C TYR A 483 32.62 -11.89 16.96
N GLU A 484 33.27 -10.77 17.34
CA GLU A 484 32.64 -9.62 17.96
C GLU A 484 31.61 -8.97 17.01
N LYS A 485 31.95 -8.93 15.74
CA LYS A 485 31.06 -8.42 14.70
C LYS A 485 29.86 -9.36 14.46
N ALA A 486 30.12 -10.66 14.53
CA ALA A 486 29.06 -11.67 14.46
C ALA A 486 28.09 -11.51 15.64
N GLU A 487 28.58 -11.37 16.87
CA GLU A 487 27.78 -11.11 18.07
C GLU A 487 26.94 -9.84 17.90
N MET A 488 27.55 -8.74 17.46
CA MET A 488 26.86 -7.48 17.23
C MET A 488 25.65 -7.65 16.27
N TYR A 489 25.83 -8.30 15.13
CA TYR A 489 24.73 -8.51 14.18
C TYR A 489 23.64 -9.42 14.74
N LEU A 490 24.00 -10.49 15.42
CA LEU A 490 23.04 -11.43 15.98
C LEU A 490 22.24 -10.82 17.14
N LEU A 491 22.88 -10.02 18.01
CA LEU A 491 22.17 -9.27 19.06
C LEU A 491 21.22 -8.21 18.49
N ARG A 492 21.59 -7.54 17.41
CA ARG A 492 20.68 -6.64 16.68
C ARG A 492 19.47 -7.40 16.15
N SER A 493 19.68 -8.63 15.65
CA SER A 493 18.58 -9.47 15.17
C SER A 493 17.60 -9.85 16.30
N THR A 494 18.10 -10.21 17.50
CA THR A 494 17.25 -10.51 18.67
C THR A 494 16.45 -9.29 19.11
N ARG A 495 17.06 -8.10 19.07
CA ARG A 495 16.38 -6.84 19.43
C ARG A 495 15.30 -6.43 18.44
N ARG A 496 15.45 -6.76 17.13
CA ARG A 496 14.41 -6.47 16.12
C ARG A 496 13.14 -7.28 16.34
N LEU A 497 13.29 -8.58 16.63
CA LEU A 497 12.17 -9.50 16.88
C LEU A 497 12.47 -10.37 18.10
N PRO A 498 12.17 -9.90 19.33
CA PRO A 498 12.53 -10.58 20.56
C PRO A 498 12.03 -12.02 20.66
N GLU A 499 10.84 -12.32 20.11
CA GLU A 499 10.20 -13.65 20.18
C GLU A 499 10.77 -14.68 19.18
N ARG A 500 11.81 -14.32 18.42
CA ARG A 500 12.40 -15.22 17.40
C ARG A 500 13.52 -16.09 17.99
N VAL A 501 13.29 -17.38 18.04
CA VAL A 501 14.24 -18.39 18.57
C VAL A 501 15.53 -18.48 17.71
N TYR A 502 15.44 -18.28 16.39
CA TYR A 502 16.54 -18.54 15.48
C TYR A 502 17.80 -17.68 15.73
N PRO A 503 17.74 -16.37 15.98
CA PRO A 503 18.94 -15.57 16.31
C PRO A 503 19.62 -16.05 17.60
N HIS A 504 18.85 -16.41 18.63
CA HIS A 504 19.37 -16.96 19.89
C HIS A 504 20.10 -18.30 19.68
N TYR A 505 19.54 -19.17 18.82
CA TYR A 505 20.22 -20.40 18.41
C TYR A 505 21.56 -20.10 17.71
N LEU A 506 21.64 -19.06 16.89
CA LEU A 506 22.91 -18.65 16.26
C LEU A 506 23.92 -18.12 17.28
N LEU A 507 23.46 -17.37 18.30
CA LEU A 507 24.30 -16.93 19.42
C LEU A 507 24.83 -18.12 20.24
N VAL A 508 24.01 -19.15 20.49
CA VAL A 508 24.47 -20.39 21.13
C VAL A 508 25.63 -21.00 20.34
N LYS A 509 25.52 -21.06 19.02
CA LYS A 509 26.59 -21.58 18.17
C LYS A 509 27.86 -20.72 18.24
N LEU A 510 27.69 -19.41 18.21
CA LEU A 510 28.81 -18.44 18.29
C LEU A 510 29.56 -18.57 19.61
N TYR A 511 28.84 -18.60 20.75
CA TYR A 511 29.46 -18.72 22.07
C TYR A 511 30.00 -20.12 22.37
N ALA A 512 29.68 -21.12 21.55
CA ALA A 512 30.27 -22.44 21.61
C ALA A 512 31.57 -22.59 20.81
N GLU A 513 31.96 -21.61 19.97
CA GLU A 513 33.18 -21.63 19.20
C GLU A 513 34.41 -21.60 20.13
N PRO A 514 35.42 -22.45 19.92
CA PRO A 514 36.58 -22.52 20.81
C PRO A 514 37.30 -21.18 20.98
N GLU A 515 37.42 -20.40 19.90
CA GLU A 515 38.10 -19.12 19.86
C GLU A 515 37.31 -17.96 20.46
N TYR A 516 35.99 -18.15 20.71
CA TYR A 516 35.06 -17.13 21.24
C TYR A 516 34.19 -17.70 22.38
N PHE A 517 34.67 -18.71 23.09
CA PHE A 517 33.89 -19.41 24.10
C PHE A 517 33.57 -18.53 25.30
N ASP A 518 32.26 -18.38 25.57
CA ASP A 518 31.72 -17.72 26.75
C ASP A 518 30.59 -18.58 27.37
N ARG A 519 30.93 -19.26 28.48
CA ARG A 519 29.99 -20.17 29.14
C ARG A 519 28.73 -19.49 29.66
N VAL A 520 28.84 -18.25 30.18
CA VAL A 520 27.72 -17.54 30.79
C VAL A 520 26.72 -17.13 29.69
N LYS A 521 27.21 -16.53 28.62
CA LYS A 521 26.42 -16.16 27.46
C LYS A 521 25.83 -17.40 26.79
N LEU A 522 26.58 -18.48 26.63
CA LEU A 522 26.15 -19.74 26.05
C LEU A 522 24.94 -20.32 26.79
N VAL A 523 25.04 -20.43 28.12
CA VAL A 523 23.97 -21.01 28.94
C VAL A 523 22.71 -20.14 28.87
N ARG A 524 22.85 -18.84 29.00
CA ARG A 524 21.72 -17.89 28.91
C ARG A 524 20.95 -18.02 27.58
N GLU A 525 21.65 -18.01 26.46
CA GLU A 525 21.01 -18.12 25.14
C GLU A 525 20.43 -19.53 24.90
N ALA A 526 21.09 -20.56 25.43
CA ALA A 526 20.59 -21.93 25.34
C ALA A 526 19.31 -22.12 26.15
N GLU A 527 19.22 -21.59 27.37
CA GLU A 527 18.01 -21.59 28.18
C GLU A 527 16.85 -20.91 27.45
N TYR A 528 17.11 -19.77 26.80
CA TYR A 528 16.08 -19.11 25.98
C TYR A 528 15.58 -20.02 24.86
N VAL A 529 16.47 -20.64 24.06
CA VAL A 529 16.08 -21.52 22.93
C VAL A 529 15.29 -22.73 23.41
N LEU A 530 15.62 -23.29 24.58
CA LEU A 530 14.95 -24.47 25.11
C LEU A 530 13.57 -24.18 25.67
N ASN A 531 13.37 -23.00 26.31
CA ASN A 531 12.17 -22.67 27.08
C ASN A 531 11.19 -21.74 26.33
N ALA A 532 11.66 -20.89 25.39
CA ALA A 532 10.81 -19.94 24.70
C ALA A 532 9.65 -20.61 23.94
N GLU A 533 8.44 -20.09 24.06
CA GLU A 533 7.29 -20.54 23.28
C GLU A 533 7.35 -19.94 21.85
N PRO A 534 7.54 -20.78 20.81
CA PRO A 534 7.60 -20.27 19.45
C PRO A 534 6.19 -19.98 18.92
N LYS A 535 6.04 -18.92 18.10
CA LYS A 535 4.78 -18.63 17.39
C LYS A 535 4.27 -19.81 16.53
N VAL A 536 5.19 -20.62 16.01
CA VAL A 536 4.89 -21.83 15.23
C VAL A 536 5.83 -22.95 15.69
N ASN A 537 5.27 -24.01 16.21
CA ASN A 537 6.05 -25.19 16.62
C ASN A 537 6.40 -26.03 15.38
N SER A 538 7.54 -25.71 14.73
CA SER A 538 8.01 -26.37 13.52
C SER A 538 9.08 -27.44 13.81
N THR A 539 9.29 -28.35 12.83
CA THR A 539 10.36 -29.34 12.88
C THR A 539 11.73 -28.68 13.06
N ALA A 540 11.94 -27.52 12.40
CA ALA A 540 13.19 -26.76 12.52
C ALA A 540 13.50 -26.32 13.97
N ILE A 541 12.48 -25.89 14.73
CA ILE A 541 12.67 -25.51 16.14
C ILE A 541 13.02 -26.73 16.99
N ARG A 542 12.38 -27.88 16.75
CA ARG A 542 12.72 -29.12 17.45
C ARG A 542 14.17 -29.55 17.19
N GLU A 543 14.62 -29.46 15.94
CA GLU A 543 16.02 -29.73 15.57
C GLU A 543 17.00 -28.76 16.22
N MET A 544 16.68 -27.45 16.26
CA MET A 544 17.51 -26.46 16.95
C MET A 544 17.66 -26.79 18.43
N ARG A 545 16.56 -27.10 19.12
CA ARG A 545 16.57 -27.49 20.54
C ARG A 545 17.41 -28.75 20.78
N GLN A 546 17.31 -29.75 19.91
CA GLN A 546 18.13 -30.95 20.03
C GLN A 546 19.62 -30.64 19.86
N LYS A 547 19.99 -29.79 18.88
CA LYS A 547 21.36 -29.35 18.67
C LYS A 547 21.91 -28.56 19.86
N VAL A 548 21.09 -27.68 20.46
CA VAL A 548 21.47 -26.92 21.68
C VAL A 548 21.73 -27.87 22.85
N LYS A 549 20.89 -28.89 23.08
CA LYS A 549 21.12 -29.92 24.11
C LYS A 549 22.45 -30.65 23.90
N ASN A 550 22.79 -30.99 22.66
CA ASN A 550 24.06 -31.64 22.33
C ASN A 550 25.25 -30.71 22.62
N ILE A 551 25.18 -29.44 22.20
CA ILE A 551 26.23 -28.42 22.45
C ILE A 551 26.48 -28.27 23.97
N LEU A 552 25.40 -28.17 24.77
CA LEU A 552 25.54 -28.05 26.23
C LEU A 552 26.19 -29.31 26.84
N LYS A 553 25.80 -30.50 26.36
CA LYS A 553 26.39 -31.76 26.84
C LYS A 553 27.89 -31.82 26.52
N ASP A 554 28.29 -31.50 25.29
CA ASP A 554 29.68 -31.51 24.86
C ASP A 554 30.53 -30.51 25.66
N LYS A 555 30.01 -29.29 25.92
CA LYS A 555 30.67 -28.23 26.68
C LYS A 555 30.58 -28.39 28.20
N SER A 556 29.72 -29.29 28.72
CA SER A 556 29.71 -29.64 30.15
C SER A 556 30.77 -30.68 30.51
N MET A 557 31.32 -31.38 29.53
CA MET A 557 32.42 -32.35 29.70
C MET A 557 33.82 -31.70 29.54
N GLN A 558 33.89 -30.47 29.10
CA GLN A 558 35.08 -29.64 29.04
C GLN A 558 35.13 -28.65 30.23
#